data_809885e3c9f9834d26b6e187439745c7
#
_entry.id   809885e3c9f9834d26b6e187439745c7
#
_cell.length_a   1.000
_cell.length_b   1.000
_cell.length_c   1.000
_cell.angle_alpha   90.00
_cell.angle_beta   90.00
_cell.angle_gamma   90.00
#
_symmetry.space_group_name_H-M   'P 1'
#
loop_
_entity.id
_entity.type
_entity.pdbx_description
1 polymer ?
#
loop_
_entity_poly.entity_id
_entity_poly.type
_entity_poly.pdbx_seq_one_letter_code
_entity_poly.pdbx_strand_id
1 'polypeptide(L)'
;MTCPHCAAALTARERTGQVCAHCERPFALDPKSHGRGMNDLRIRRIAAAATDDGRLKVTVTQLWYLTRTYSGAWGPTPAHGIRPFVRWLLALPLALPLFLWSAFSDGLWATLTGAAALAVVGTAALAKRRTPGRSGGSLITPAESRFRQLMDDRWRSTYGRLPPGVVDDGPRAPAVRESPVGRPAAVILCTDHAVAVFLRVNGIPARLRARLVEAEPAAAHEALVDVPGRLPVVVLHDASALGALLAPLLRLAHPDRVVLDAGLPVTAVRNRRGAVHRVSAAPPVDADGLRAVAGLSDEDAAWLSDGYWSPLAAVPPSRLESVVTAAVKRALTARPGALGAADGFLTWPAGEPTPAGTTSRTKGAPAG
;
A
#
# COMPACT_ATOMS: atom_id res chain seq x y z
N MET A 1 -19.02 -13.21 10.20
CA MET A 1 -18.49 -11.92 10.71
C MET A 1 -18.92 -11.76 12.13
N THR A 2 -18.12 -11.21 13.01
CA THR A 2 -18.50 -10.92 14.41
C THR A 2 -19.11 -9.51 14.50
N CYS A 3 -20.20 -9.37 15.22
CA CYS A 3 -20.84 -8.07 15.45
C CYS A 3 -19.92 -7.15 16.29
N PRO A 4 -19.72 -5.88 15.91
CA PRO A 4 -18.87 -4.96 16.65
C PRO A 4 -19.49 -4.45 17.97
N HIS A 5 -20.75 -4.79 18.25
CA HIS A 5 -21.49 -4.33 19.44
C HIS A 5 -21.75 -5.43 20.45
N CYS A 6 -22.23 -6.60 20.03
CA CYS A 6 -22.63 -7.70 20.93
C CYS A 6 -21.72 -8.94 20.79
N ALA A 7 -20.70 -8.90 19.95
CA ALA A 7 -19.78 -10.00 19.68
C ALA A 7 -20.41 -11.30 19.10
N ALA A 8 -21.71 -11.31 18.76
CA ALA A 8 -22.36 -12.45 18.13
C ALA A 8 -21.75 -12.74 16.75
N ALA A 9 -21.61 -14.02 16.41
CA ALA A 9 -21.18 -14.45 15.09
C ALA A 9 -22.34 -14.32 14.11
N LEU A 10 -22.19 -13.49 13.06
CA LEU A 10 -23.25 -13.19 12.10
C LEU A 10 -23.04 -13.92 10.79
N THR A 11 -24.08 -14.62 10.35
CA THR A 11 -24.22 -15.14 8.99
C THR A 11 -24.50 -14.01 7.99
N ALA A 12 -24.55 -14.31 6.69
CA ALA A 12 -24.87 -13.30 5.67
C ALA A 12 -26.31 -12.79 5.78
N ARG A 13 -27.26 -13.63 6.23
CA ARG A 13 -28.67 -13.26 6.41
C ARG A 13 -28.89 -12.38 7.64
N GLU A 14 -28.17 -12.65 8.73
CA GLU A 14 -28.29 -11.92 10.01
C GLU A 14 -27.64 -10.53 10.00
N ARG A 15 -27.05 -10.14 8.90
CA ARG A 15 -26.42 -8.82 8.69
C ARG A 15 -26.95 -8.07 7.47
N THR A 16 -28.15 -8.42 7.02
CA THR A 16 -28.82 -7.74 5.92
C THR A 16 -29.06 -6.26 6.29
N GLY A 17 -28.81 -5.35 5.33
CA GLY A 17 -28.96 -3.91 5.60
C GLY A 17 -27.90 -3.31 6.52
N GLN A 18 -26.84 -4.06 6.86
CA GLN A 18 -25.77 -3.62 7.79
C GLN A 18 -26.28 -3.39 9.23
N VAL A 19 -27.27 -4.16 9.63
CA VAL A 19 -27.82 -4.19 10.98
C VAL A 19 -27.62 -5.59 11.55
N CYS A 20 -27.25 -5.67 12.82
CA CYS A 20 -27.07 -6.94 13.51
C CYS A 20 -28.44 -7.51 13.90
N ALA A 21 -28.78 -8.75 13.49
CA ALA A 21 -30.05 -9.39 13.86
C ALA A 21 -30.18 -9.68 15.34
N HIS A 22 -29.10 -9.71 16.13
CA HIS A 22 -29.13 -10.02 17.57
C HIS A 22 -29.27 -8.78 18.45
N CYS A 23 -28.66 -7.66 18.09
CA CYS A 23 -28.70 -6.45 18.93
C CYS A 23 -29.27 -5.23 18.22
N GLU A 24 -29.71 -5.40 16.98
CA GLU A 24 -30.37 -4.39 16.12
C GLU A 24 -29.56 -3.10 15.91
N ARG A 25 -28.27 -3.11 16.25
CA ARG A 25 -27.39 -1.96 16.06
C ARG A 25 -26.74 -1.98 14.67
N PRO A 26 -26.67 -0.81 14.01
CA PRO A 26 -26.01 -0.70 12.72
C PRO A 26 -24.48 -0.85 12.86
N PHE A 27 -23.83 -1.32 11.79
CA PHE A 27 -22.38 -1.35 11.65
C PHE A 27 -21.99 -0.78 10.28
N ALA A 28 -20.77 -0.20 10.19
CA ALA A 28 -20.36 0.56 9.02
C ALA A 28 -19.96 -0.32 7.84
N LEU A 29 -19.21 -1.41 8.08
CA LEU A 29 -18.53 -2.17 7.02
C LEU A 29 -18.91 -3.65 7.04
N ASP A 30 -19.37 -4.15 5.91
CA ASP A 30 -19.61 -5.56 5.65
C ASP A 30 -18.51 -6.13 4.74
N PRO A 31 -17.82 -7.21 5.15
CA PRO A 31 -16.70 -7.80 4.38
C PRO A 31 -17.11 -8.34 3.02
N LYS A 32 -18.40 -8.60 2.76
CA LYS A 32 -18.90 -9.05 1.47
C LYS A 32 -19.10 -7.90 0.49
N SER A 33 -19.54 -6.73 0.98
CA SER A 33 -19.90 -5.57 0.15
C SER A 33 -18.78 -4.55 0.03
N HIS A 34 -17.93 -4.40 1.07
CA HIS A 34 -16.95 -3.32 1.18
C HIS A 34 -15.49 -3.77 1.01
N GLY A 35 -15.28 -5.02 0.64
CA GLY A 35 -13.96 -5.59 0.38
C GLY A 35 -13.61 -6.76 1.31
N ARG A 36 -12.79 -7.69 0.82
CA ARG A 36 -12.41 -8.89 1.54
C ARG A 36 -11.84 -8.57 2.91
N GLY A 37 -12.47 -9.11 3.95
CA GLY A 37 -12.02 -8.95 5.33
C GLY A 37 -12.23 -7.57 5.94
N MET A 38 -12.80 -6.61 5.21
CA MET A 38 -13.09 -5.28 5.72
C MET A 38 -14.33 -5.35 6.62
N ASN A 39 -14.15 -5.10 7.90
CA ASN A 39 -15.22 -5.03 8.89
C ASN A 39 -14.79 -4.10 10.04
N ASP A 40 -15.75 -3.66 10.82
CA ASP A 40 -15.54 -2.65 11.86
C ASP A 40 -14.54 -3.09 12.93
N LEU A 41 -14.58 -4.34 13.37
CA LEU A 41 -13.64 -4.88 14.37
C LEU A 41 -12.20 -4.88 13.84
N ARG A 42 -12.02 -5.24 12.57
CA ARG A 42 -10.72 -5.19 11.92
C ARG A 42 -10.19 -3.76 11.86
N ILE A 43 -11.02 -2.81 11.41
CA ILE A 43 -10.63 -1.39 11.35
C ILE A 43 -10.24 -0.88 12.73
N ARG A 44 -11.05 -1.13 13.74
CA ARG A 44 -10.76 -0.71 15.12
C ARG A 44 -9.47 -1.31 15.65
N ARG A 45 -9.24 -2.61 15.45
CA ARG A 45 -8.03 -3.29 15.90
C ARG A 45 -6.79 -2.73 15.23
N ILE A 46 -6.84 -2.51 13.91
CA ILE A 46 -5.70 -1.96 13.16
C ILE A 46 -5.49 -0.49 13.53
N ALA A 47 -6.54 0.29 13.70
CA ALA A 47 -6.43 1.67 14.16
C ALA A 47 -5.79 1.73 15.55
N ALA A 48 -6.22 0.90 16.51
CA ALA A 48 -5.59 0.83 17.84
C ALA A 48 -4.11 0.47 17.76
N ALA A 49 -3.74 -0.57 17.01
CA ALA A 49 -2.34 -0.95 16.81
C ALA A 49 -1.53 0.15 16.09
N ALA A 50 -2.09 0.80 15.07
CA ALA A 50 -1.41 1.84 14.32
C ALA A 50 -1.20 3.13 15.15
N THR A 51 -2.15 3.42 16.04
CA THR A 51 -2.07 4.58 16.94
C THR A 51 -1.27 4.30 18.21
N ASP A 52 -0.72 3.10 18.35
CA ASP A 52 -0.03 2.67 19.57
C ASP A 52 -0.91 2.95 20.80
N ASP A 53 -2.11 2.36 20.78
CA ASP A 53 -3.19 2.53 21.76
C ASP A 53 -3.54 3.99 22.09
N GLY A 54 -3.45 4.86 21.07
CA GLY A 54 -3.83 6.28 21.17
C GLY A 54 -2.68 7.23 21.42
N ARG A 55 -1.44 6.75 21.55
CA ARG A 55 -0.24 7.58 21.70
C ARG A 55 0.03 8.42 20.45
N LEU A 56 -0.23 7.85 19.28
CA LEU A 56 -0.06 8.49 17.97
C LEU A 56 -1.41 8.76 17.32
N LYS A 57 -1.43 9.78 16.48
CA LYS A 57 -2.48 10.01 15.50
C LYS A 57 -2.02 9.49 14.14
N VAL A 58 -2.89 8.84 13.39
CA VAL A 58 -2.60 8.28 12.06
C VAL A 58 -3.58 8.84 11.04
N THR A 59 -3.18 8.91 9.78
CA THR A 59 -4.05 9.40 8.72
C THR A 59 -4.97 8.31 8.17
N VAL A 60 -6.05 8.71 7.49
CA VAL A 60 -6.94 7.79 6.78
C VAL A 60 -6.17 7.04 5.70
N THR A 61 -5.23 7.68 4.99
CA THR A 61 -4.36 7.01 4.01
C THR A 61 -3.46 5.96 4.66
N GLN A 62 -2.82 6.26 5.78
CA GLN A 62 -2.03 5.26 6.51
C GLN A 62 -2.90 4.09 6.98
N LEU A 63 -4.09 4.37 7.54
CA LEU A 63 -5.03 3.33 7.92
C LEU A 63 -5.45 2.47 6.74
N TRP A 64 -5.71 3.07 5.57
CA TRP A 64 -6.02 2.36 4.35
C TRP A 64 -4.89 1.41 3.95
N TYR A 65 -3.64 1.85 3.96
CA TYR A 65 -2.48 1.01 3.69
C TYR A 65 -2.36 -0.16 4.69
N LEU A 66 -2.59 0.06 5.97
CA LEU A 66 -2.44 -0.94 7.03
C LEU A 66 -3.62 -1.93 7.11
N THR A 67 -4.81 -1.55 6.67
CA THR A 67 -6.00 -2.41 6.72
C THR A 67 -6.07 -3.45 5.61
N ARG A 68 -5.17 -3.43 4.66
CA ARG A 68 -5.14 -4.38 3.56
C ARG A 68 -4.99 -5.81 4.04
N THR A 69 -5.64 -6.71 3.33
CA THR A 69 -5.45 -8.13 3.59
C THR A 69 -4.23 -8.65 2.84
N TYR A 70 -3.51 -9.58 3.42
CA TYR A 70 -2.37 -10.27 2.80
C TYR A 70 -2.70 -11.04 1.51
N SER A 71 -3.94 -11.08 1.09
CA SER A 71 -4.41 -11.82 -0.08
C SER A 71 -4.14 -11.11 -1.41
N GLY A 72 -2.89 -10.78 -1.69
CA GLY A 72 -2.48 -10.29 -3.01
C GLY A 72 -2.94 -8.88 -3.36
N ALA A 73 -3.34 -8.05 -2.37
CA ALA A 73 -3.84 -6.70 -2.59
C ALA A 73 -2.77 -5.73 -3.13
N TRP A 74 -1.50 -6.08 -3.06
CA TRP A 74 -0.38 -5.28 -3.52
C TRP A 74 0.22 -5.76 -4.84
N GLY A 75 -0.21 -6.91 -5.34
CA GLY A 75 0.24 -7.42 -6.63
C GLY A 75 -0.36 -6.63 -7.79
N PRO A 76 0.31 -6.60 -8.95
CA PRO A 76 -0.29 -6.07 -10.16
C PRO A 76 -1.61 -6.80 -10.40
N THR A 77 -2.64 -6.05 -10.70
CA THR A 77 -3.91 -6.65 -11.09
C THR A 77 -3.68 -7.54 -12.29
N PRO A 78 -4.14 -8.79 -12.25
CA PRO A 78 -4.28 -9.50 -13.49
C PRO A 78 -5.21 -8.64 -14.37
N ALA A 79 -4.68 -8.22 -15.51
CA ALA A 79 -5.45 -7.45 -16.44
C ALA A 79 -6.77 -8.12 -16.76
N HIS A 80 -7.70 -7.28 -17.13
CA HIS A 80 -9.05 -7.58 -17.60
C HIS A 80 -9.12 -8.88 -18.43
N GLY A 81 -9.21 -10.00 -17.75
CA GLY A 81 -9.66 -11.24 -18.32
C GLY A 81 -11.15 -11.34 -18.07
N ILE A 82 -11.90 -11.84 -19.04
CA ILE A 82 -13.30 -12.21 -18.86
C ILE A 82 -13.39 -13.11 -17.62
N ARG A 83 -14.27 -12.78 -16.68
CA ARG A 83 -14.46 -13.56 -15.46
C ARG A 83 -14.60 -15.04 -15.81
N PRO A 84 -13.98 -15.97 -15.07
CA PRO A 84 -14.04 -17.40 -15.41
C PRO A 84 -15.45 -17.91 -15.68
N PHE A 85 -16.40 -17.46 -14.88
CA PHE A 85 -17.82 -17.79 -15.06
C PHE A 85 -18.38 -17.32 -16.42
N VAL A 86 -18.15 -16.07 -16.81
CA VAL A 86 -18.65 -15.51 -18.09
C VAL A 86 -18.00 -16.22 -19.27
N ARG A 87 -16.74 -16.56 -19.19
CA ARG A 87 -15.99 -17.28 -20.22
C ARG A 87 -16.55 -18.69 -20.46
N TRP A 88 -16.82 -19.42 -19.39
CA TRP A 88 -17.43 -20.76 -19.49
C TRP A 88 -18.90 -20.68 -19.86
N LEU A 89 -19.62 -19.66 -19.40
CA LEU A 89 -21.01 -19.40 -19.81
C LEU A 89 -21.15 -19.17 -21.33
N LEU A 90 -20.14 -18.56 -21.95
CA LEU A 90 -20.11 -18.36 -23.41
C LEU A 90 -19.56 -19.57 -24.16
N ALA A 91 -18.57 -20.27 -23.63
CA ALA A 91 -17.93 -21.40 -24.31
C ALA A 91 -18.77 -22.69 -24.28
N LEU A 92 -19.43 -22.98 -23.16
CA LEU A 92 -20.21 -24.21 -23.01
C LEU A 92 -21.42 -24.32 -23.99
N PRO A 93 -22.25 -23.27 -24.18
CA PRO A 93 -23.34 -23.30 -25.12
C PRO A 93 -22.91 -23.48 -26.59
N LEU A 94 -21.68 -23.04 -26.91
CA LEU A 94 -21.11 -23.23 -28.25
C LEU A 94 -20.43 -24.58 -28.40
N ALA A 95 -19.69 -25.03 -27.41
CA ALA A 95 -18.95 -26.30 -27.49
C ALA A 95 -19.84 -27.51 -27.36
N LEU A 96 -20.89 -27.48 -26.53
CA LEU A 96 -21.75 -28.64 -26.26
C LEU A 96 -22.53 -29.11 -27.50
N PRO A 97 -23.21 -28.22 -28.27
CA PRO A 97 -23.87 -28.64 -29.50
C PRO A 97 -22.90 -29.18 -30.54
N LEU A 98 -21.73 -28.59 -30.70
CA LEU A 98 -20.70 -29.05 -31.62
C LEU A 98 -20.17 -30.43 -31.20
N PHE A 99 -20.03 -30.69 -29.93
CA PHE A 99 -19.59 -31.98 -29.41
C PHE A 99 -20.67 -33.07 -29.62
N LEU A 100 -21.94 -32.74 -29.34
CA LEU A 100 -23.07 -33.65 -29.58
C LEU A 100 -23.20 -33.95 -31.06
N TRP A 101 -23.13 -32.93 -31.93
CA TRP A 101 -23.18 -33.14 -33.37
C TRP A 101 -22.03 -34.03 -33.87
N SER A 102 -20.82 -33.85 -33.35
CA SER A 102 -19.67 -34.69 -33.65
C SER A 102 -19.90 -36.16 -33.26
N ALA A 103 -20.63 -36.40 -32.15
CA ALA A 103 -20.93 -37.77 -31.69
C ALA A 103 -21.99 -38.50 -32.52
N PHE A 104 -22.87 -37.76 -33.24
CA PHE A 104 -23.94 -38.30 -34.05
C PHE A 104 -23.68 -38.21 -35.57
N SER A 105 -22.54 -37.62 -35.98
CA SER A 105 -22.12 -37.48 -37.38
C SER A 105 -21.06 -38.52 -37.73
N ASP A 106 -20.98 -38.90 -39.01
CA ASP A 106 -19.97 -39.84 -39.51
C ASP A 106 -18.93 -39.13 -40.39
N GLY A 107 -17.75 -39.72 -40.47
CA GLY A 107 -16.68 -39.32 -41.40
C GLY A 107 -16.08 -37.92 -41.12
N LEU A 108 -15.89 -37.16 -42.22
CA LEU A 108 -15.20 -35.86 -42.16
C LEU A 108 -15.94 -34.83 -41.29
N TRP A 109 -17.27 -34.87 -41.26
CA TRP A 109 -18.05 -33.92 -40.45
C TRP A 109 -17.90 -34.14 -38.96
N ALA A 110 -17.78 -35.38 -38.50
CA ALA A 110 -17.52 -35.68 -37.09
C ALA A 110 -16.17 -35.12 -36.62
N THR A 111 -15.13 -35.24 -37.44
CA THR A 111 -13.80 -34.74 -37.11
C THR A 111 -13.74 -33.21 -37.10
N LEU A 112 -14.38 -32.54 -38.06
CA LEU A 112 -14.40 -31.07 -38.15
C LEU A 112 -15.16 -30.43 -36.97
N THR A 113 -16.34 -30.99 -36.63
CA THR A 113 -17.13 -30.44 -35.52
C THR A 113 -16.51 -30.73 -34.15
N GLY A 114 -15.86 -31.91 -33.99
CA GLY A 114 -15.08 -32.23 -32.80
C GLY A 114 -13.87 -31.31 -32.64
N ALA A 115 -13.13 -31.05 -33.73
CA ALA A 115 -12.02 -30.09 -33.71
C ALA A 115 -12.48 -28.67 -33.41
N ALA A 116 -13.62 -28.24 -33.94
CA ALA A 116 -14.21 -26.93 -33.63
C ALA A 116 -14.62 -26.81 -32.15
N ALA A 117 -15.22 -27.85 -31.58
CA ALA A 117 -15.56 -27.89 -30.15
C ALA A 117 -14.31 -27.78 -29.27
N LEU A 118 -13.26 -28.54 -29.61
CA LEU A 118 -11.97 -28.48 -28.92
C LEU A 118 -11.29 -27.10 -29.07
N ALA A 119 -11.39 -26.45 -30.23
CA ALA A 119 -10.88 -25.10 -30.44
C ALA A 119 -11.62 -24.07 -29.58
N VAL A 120 -12.95 -24.15 -29.43
CA VAL A 120 -13.74 -23.29 -28.55
C VAL A 120 -13.32 -23.46 -27.07
N VAL A 121 -13.19 -24.71 -26.62
CA VAL A 121 -12.76 -25.02 -25.25
C VAL A 121 -11.31 -24.58 -25.04
N GLY A 122 -10.43 -24.84 -26.00
CA GLY A 122 -9.03 -24.46 -25.98
C GLY A 122 -8.83 -22.93 -25.94
N THR A 123 -9.57 -22.19 -26.77
CA THR A 123 -9.54 -20.73 -26.75
C THR A 123 -10.08 -20.16 -25.44
N ALA A 124 -11.16 -20.73 -24.88
CA ALA A 124 -11.67 -20.33 -23.56
C ALA A 124 -10.67 -20.64 -22.44
N ALA A 125 -9.92 -21.73 -22.52
CA ALA A 125 -8.88 -22.08 -21.56
C ALA A 125 -7.62 -21.21 -21.71
N LEU A 126 -7.19 -20.91 -22.94
CA LEU A 126 -6.00 -20.13 -23.27
C LEU A 126 -6.21 -18.62 -23.12
N ALA A 127 -7.44 -18.12 -23.28
CA ALA A 127 -7.78 -16.71 -23.05
C ALA A 127 -7.46 -16.25 -21.63
N LYS A 128 -7.31 -17.18 -20.68
CA LYS A 128 -6.78 -16.91 -19.34
C LYS A 128 -5.29 -16.50 -19.34
N ARG A 129 -4.52 -16.87 -20.36
CA ARG A 129 -3.04 -16.72 -20.38
C ARG A 129 -2.51 -15.57 -21.22
N ARG A 130 -3.35 -14.90 -22.03
CA ARG A 130 -2.85 -14.06 -23.13
C ARG A 130 -2.97 -12.56 -23.01
N THR A 131 -3.43 -12.01 -21.92
CA THR A 131 -3.31 -10.58 -21.69
C THR A 131 -2.59 -10.33 -20.36
N PRO A 132 -1.26 -10.18 -20.37
CA PRO A 132 -0.65 -9.33 -19.36
C PRO A 132 -1.23 -7.96 -19.64
N GLY A 133 -2.28 -7.62 -18.91
CA GLY A 133 -2.86 -6.31 -19.05
C GLY A 133 -1.84 -5.29 -18.63
N ARG A 134 -1.63 -4.38 -19.50
CA ARG A 134 -0.97 -3.12 -19.29
C ARG A 134 -1.82 -2.17 -18.45
N SER A 135 -2.72 -2.67 -17.62
CA SER A 135 -3.41 -1.86 -16.63
C SER A 135 -2.50 -1.73 -15.44
N GLY A 136 -1.71 -0.71 -15.50
CA GLY A 136 -0.93 -0.32 -14.38
C GLY A 136 -1.80 0.13 -13.25
N GLY A 137 -1.34 -0.18 -12.10
CA GLY A 137 -1.93 0.12 -10.84
C GLY A 137 -2.16 -1.16 -10.07
N SER A 138 -1.55 -1.24 -8.92
CA SER A 138 -1.95 -2.25 -7.95
C SER A 138 -3.38 -1.95 -7.55
N LEU A 139 -4.32 -2.81 -7.86
CA LEU A 139 -5.65 -2.74 -7.28
C LEU A 139 -5.53 -3.11 -5.81
N ILE A 140 -5.45 -2.08 -5.02
CA ILE A 140 -5.72 -2.19 -3.62
C ILE A 140 -7.23 -2.22 -3.46
N THR A 141 -7.73 -3.26 -2.86
CA THR A 141 -9.17 -3.39 -2.65
C THR A 141 -9.49 -3.13 -1.19
N PRO A 142 -10.32 -2.14 -0.89
CA PRO A 142 -10.89 -1.14 -1.81
C PRO A 142 -9.85 -0.11 -2.28
N ALA A 143 -10.09 0.55 -3.41
CA ALA A 143 -9.29 1.71 -3.83
C ALA A 143 -9.31 2.79 -2.74
N GLU A 144 -8.28 3.63 -2.66
CA GLU A 144 -8.19 4.67 -1.63
C GLU A 144 -9.41 5.59 -1.61
N SER A 145 -9.82 6.08 -2.76
CA SER A 145 -11.01 6.93 -2.89
C SER A 145 -12.26 6.25 -2.34
N ARG A 146 -12.43 4.95 -2.60
CA ARG A 146 -13.54 4.18 -2.07
C ARG A 146 -13.42 3.95 -0.57
N PHE A 147 -12.23 3.71 -0.07
CA PHE A 147 -11.99 3.56 1.37
C PHE A 147 -12.30 4.88 2.10
N ARG A 148 -11.82 6.02 1.59
CA ARG A 148 -12.15 7.34 2.13
C ARG A 148 -13.66 7.57 2.15
N GLN A 149 -14.34 7.31 1.05
CA GLN A 149 -15.80 7.40 0.97
C GLN A 149 -16.48 6.50 2.03
N LEU A 150 -16.01 5.28 2.24
CA LEU A 150 -16.55 4.40 3.29
C LEU A 150 -16.32 4.96 4.70
N MET A 151 -15.18 5.59 4.96
CA MET A 151 -14.90 6.24 6.23
C MET A 151 -15.76 7.49 6.45
N ASP A 152 -16.00 8.28 5.42
CA ASP A 152 -16.80 9.50 5.50
C ASP A 152 -18.31 9.18 5.54
N ASP A 153 -18.82 8.42 4.55
CA ASP A 153 -20.25 8.22 4.39
C ASP A 153 -20.80 7.15 5.37
N ARG A 154 -20.07 6.04 5.55
CA ARG A 154 -20.58 4.91 6.33
C ARG A 154 -20.09 4.92 7.77
N TRP A 155 -18.79 5.06 7.95
CA TRP A 155 -18.24 5.02 9.30
C TRP A 155 -18.68 6.20 10.14
N ARG A 156 -18.57 7.43 9.62
CA ARG A 156 -19.03 8.64 10.34
C ARG A 156 -20.52 8.65 10.58
N SER A 157 -21.35 8.20 9.61
CA SER A 157 -22.81 8.11 9.82
C SER A 157 -23.19 7.09 10.89
N THR A 158 -22.44 6.00 11.02
CA THR A 158 -22.70 4.95 12.02
C THR A 158 -22.18 5.32 13.41
N TYR A 159 -20.99 5.93 13.50
CA TYR A 159 -20.28 6.17 14.77
C TYR A 159 -20.07 7.65 15.11
N GLY A 160 -20.54 8.58 14.31
CA GLY A 160 -20.42 10.03 14.50
C GLY A 160 -19.01 10.60 14.23
N ARG A 161 -17.98 9.78 14.25
CA ARG A 161 -16.57 10.20 14.09
C ARG A 161 -15.71 9.08 13.50
N LEU A 162 -14.52 9.42 13.00
CA LEU A 162 -13.51 8.43 12.62
C LEU A 162 -13.06 7.58 13.82
N PRO A 163 -12.41 6.42 13.58
CA PRO A 163 -11.82 5.63 14.66
C PRO A 163 -10.92 6.50 15.56
N PRO A 164 -10.84 6.22 16.85
CA PRO A 164 -9.99 6.98 17.77
C PRO A 164 -8.54 7.07 17.27
N GLY A 165 -7.96 8.26 17.32
CA GLY A 165 -6.60 8.52 16.84
C GLY A 165 -6.44 8.60 15.31
N VAL A 166 -7.49 8.38 14.53
CA VAL A 166 -7.46 8.53 13.07
C VAL A 166 -7.87 9.94 12.68
N VAL A 167 -7.06 10.59 11.86
CA VAL A 167 -7.28 11.95 11.33
C VAL A 167 -7.50 11.90 9.83
N ASP A 168 -8.33 12.81 9.33
CA ASP A 168 -8.55 12.97 7.91
C ASP A 168 -7.38 13.74 7.28
N ASP A 169 -6.84 13.20 6.20
CA ASP A 169 -5.80 13.79 5.35
C ASP A 169 -6.31 14.03 3.92
N GLY A 170 -7.61 14.07 3.74
CA GLY A 170 -8.24 14.36 2.45
C GLY A 170 -8.14 15.83 2.05
N PRO A 171 -8.40 16.15 0.76
CA PRO A 171 -8.28 17.52 0.25
C PRO A 171 -9.28 18.51 0.87
N ARG A 172 -10.31 17.99 1.54
CA ARG A 172 -11.32 18.79 2.26
C ARG A 172 -11.11 18.80 3.78
N ALA A 173 -10.08 18.10 4.25
CA ALA A 173 -9.75 18.09 5.68
C ALA A 173 -9.30 19.49 6.12
N PRO A 174 -9.64 19.92 7.34
CA PRO A 174 -9.13 21.18 7.85
C PRO A 174 -7.61 21.13 7.92
N ALA A 175 -6.96 22.19 7.44
CA ALA A 175 -5.52 22.30 7.46
C ALA A 175 -5.00 22.13 8.91
N VAL A 176 -4.12 21.16 9.10
CA VAL A 176 -3.45 20.97 10.38
C VAL A 176 -2.46 22.11 10.58
N ARG A 177 -2.73 22.99 11.57
CA ARG A 177 -1.82 24.06 11.90
C ARG A 177 -0.54 23.46 12.47
N GLU A 178 0.57 23.85 11.89
CA GLU A 178 1.89 23.52 12.41
C GLU A 178 2.18 24.35 13.66
N SER A 179 2.67 23.71 14.70
CA SER A 179 3.18 24.45 15.86
C SER A 179 4.41 25.26 15.42
N PRO A 180 4.43 26.57 15.65
CA PRO A 180 5.54 27.40 15.18
C PRO A 180 6.86 26.92 15.79
N VAL A 181 7.84 26.62 14.94
CA VAL A 181 9.21 26.33 15.35
C VAL A 181 9.99 27.64 15.28
N GLY A 182 10.32 28.25 16.42
CA GLY A 182 10.94 29.55 16.47
C GLY A 182 12.24 29.66 15.67
N ARG A 183 13.25 28.83 16.00
CA ARG A 183 14.50 28.70 15.21
C ARG A 183 14.71 27.22 14.87
N PRO A 184 14.40 26.79 13.66
CA PRO A 184 14.63 25.42 13.26
C PRO A 184 16.12 25.07 13.26
N ALA A 185 16.44 23.88 13.73
CA ALA A 185 17.78 23.31 13.70
C ALA A 185 18.00 22.39 12.49
N ALA A 186 16.92 21.88 11.91
CA ALA A 186 16.93 21.00 10.74
C ALA A 186 15.67 21.23 9.87
N VAL A 187 15.67 20.63 8.69
CA VAL A 187 14.52 20.58 7.81
C VAL A 187 14.14 19.11 7.57
N ILE A 188 12.86 18.82 7.59
CA ILE A 188 12.29 17.55 7.13
C ILE A 188 11.59 17.85 5.81
N LEU A 189 12.13 17.37 4.70
CA LEU A 189 11.51 17.42 3.39
C LEU A 189 10.71 16.13 3.20
N CYS A 190 9.41 16.23 3.03
CA CYS A 190 8.52 15.09 2.89
C CYS A 190 7.76 15.16 1.56
N THR A 191 7.81 14.09 0.77
CA THR A 191 7.13 14.02 -0.53
C THR A 191 5.75 13.36 -0.47
N ASP A 192 5.37 12.79 0.69
CA ASP A 192 4.09 12.12 0.89
C ASP A 192 3.20 12.97 1.80
N HIS A 193 2.05 13.40 1.28
CA HIS A 193 1.08 14.24 2.01
C HIS A 193 0.57 13.57 3.30
N ALA A 194 0.23 12.29 3.25
CA ALA A 194 -0.29 11.58 4.42
C ALA A 194 0.77 11.50 5.53
N VAL A 195 2.03 11.32 5.16
CA VAL A 195 3.15 11.33 6.10
C VAL A 195 3.39 12.75 6.63
N ALA A 196 3.32 13.78 5.81
CA ALA A 196 3.44 15.16 6.26
C ALA A 196 2.35 15.53 7.28
N VAL A 197 1.09 15.14 7.02
CA VAL A 197 -0.02 15.30 7.97
C VAL A 197 0.25 14.51 9.25
N PHE A 198 0.69 13.25 9.15
CA PHE A 198 1.07 12.44 10.31
C PHE A 198 2.12 13.12 11.18
N LEU A 199 3.18 13.66 10.59
CA LEU A 199 4.23 14.36 11.31
C LEU A 199 3.70 15.61 12.05
N ARG A 200 2.83 16.39 11.37
CA ARG A 200 2.22 17.60 11.95
C ARG A 200 1.30 17.28 13.13
N VAL A 201 0.36 16.35 12.96
CA VAL A 201 -0.65 16.05 14.00
C VAL A 201 -0.04 15.42 15.25
N ASN A 202 1.16 14.82 15.14
CA ASN A 202 1.92 14.28 16.26
C ASN A 202 2.97 15.24 16.82
N GLY A 203 3.05 16.46 16.30
CA GLY A 203 3.99 17.49 16.76
C GLY A 203 5.47 17.09 16.61
N ILE A 204 5.77 16.13 15.69
CA ILE A 204 7.12 15.60 15.50
C ILE A 204 8.10 16.70 15.07
N PRO A 205 7.76 17.58 14.10
CA PRO A 205 8.66 18.68 13.71
C PRO A 205 9.01 19.58 14.87
N ALA A 206 8.03 19.99 15.68
CA ALA A 206 8.25 20.88 16.82
C ALA A 206 9.14 20.23 17.89
N ARG A 207 8.91 18.95 18.24
CA ARG A 207 9.75 18.19 19.18
C ARG A 207 11.20 18.07 18.74
N LEU A 208 11.43 17.98 17.44
CA LEU A 208 12.76 17.85 16.84
C LEU A 208 13.37 19.21 16.47
N ARG A 209 12.70 20.31 16.74
CA ARG A 209 13.09 21.65 16.28
C ARG A 209 13.36 21.68 14.77
N ALA A 210 12.57 20.96 13.99
CA ALA A 210 12.70 20.85 12.54
C ALA A 210 11.55 21.59 11.83
N ARG A 211 11.88 22.29 10.73
CA ARG A 211 10.87 22.83 9.82
C ARG A 211 10.42 21.71 8.89
N LEU A 212 9.13 21.45 8.81
CA LEU A 212 8.57 20.52 7.83
C LEU A 212 8.30 21.25 6.52
N VAL A 213 8.84 20.74 5.44
CA VAL A 213 8.61 21.20 4.07
C VAL A 213 7.94 20.03 3.33
N GLU A 214 6.77 20.27 2.80
CA GLU A 214 6.05 19.30 1.98
C GLU A 214 6.17 19.75 0.53
N ALA A 215 6.72 18.88 -0.32
CA ALA A 215 6.88 19.16 -1.74
C ALA A 215 6.94 17.85 -2.54
N GLU A 216 6.38 17.84 -3.74
CA GLU A 216 6.61 16.76 -4.69
C GLU A 216 8.09 16.67 -5.09
N PRO A 217 8.60 15.49 -5.49
CA PRO A 217 10.01 15.33 -5.85
C PRO A 217 10.51 16.34 -6.88
N ALA A 218 9.69 16.68 -7.87
CA ALA A 218 10.04 17.67 -8.91
C ALA A 218 10.18 19.11 -8.38
N ALA A 219 9.43 19.46 -7.34
CA ALA A 219 9.43 20.80 -6.75
C ALA A 219 10.35 20.93 -5.51
N ALA A 220 11.00 19.84 -5.11
CA ALA A 220 11.76 19.78 -3.86
C ALA A 220 12.93 20.76 -3.79
N HIS A 221 13.62 20.98 -4.91
CA HIS A 221 14.72 21.97 -4.98
C HIS A 221 14.20 23.39 -4.74
N GLU A 222 13.14 23.77 -5.44
CA GLU A 222 12.51 25.08 -5.31
C GLU A 222 11.97 25.33 -3.89
N ALA A 223 11.34 24.32 -3.30
CA ALA A 223 10.83 24.41 -1.92
C ALA A 223 11.93 24.61 -0.86
N LEU A 224 13.19 24.37 -1.19
CA LEU A 224 14.34 24.58 -0.32
C LEU A 224 15.04 25.93 -0.54
N VAL A 225 14.68 26.71 -1.55
CA VAL A 225 15.33 28.02 -1.85
C VAL A 225 15.24 28.99 -0.65
N ASP A 226 14.05 29.08 -0.05
CA ASP A 226 13.81 29.96 1.11
C ASP A 226 14.28 29.37 2.45
N VAL A 227 14.94 28.24 2.42
CA VAL A 227 15.46 27.58 3.62
C VAL A 227 16.94 27.92 3.80
N PRO A 228 17.37 28.45 4.99
CA PRO A 228 18.77 28.77 5.24
C PRO A 228 19.72 27.63 4.88
N GLY A 229 20.73 27.87 4.02
CA GLY A 229 21.61 26.86 3.46
C GLY A 229 22.37 25.99 4.46
N ARG A 230 22.61 26.52 5.66
CA ARG A 230 23.29 25.82 6.76
C ARG A 230 22.45 24.75 7.47
N LEU A 231 21.13 24.74 7.26
CA LEU A 231 20.28 23.77 7.94
C LEU A 231 20.39 22.40 7.26
N PRO A 232 20.65 21.31 8.00
CA PRO A 232 20.62 19.98 7.45
C PRO A 232 19.20 19.61 7.00
N VAL A 233 19.09 18.85 5.93
CA VAL A 233 17.83 18.38 5.33
C VAL A 233 17.74 16.87 5.47
N VAL A 234 16.67 16.41 6.07
CA VAL A 234 16.28 15.00 6.10
C VAL A 234 15.19 14.79 5.05
N VAL A 235 15.44 13.91 4.09
CA VAL A 235 14.54 13.65 2.96
C VAL A 235 13.73 12.39 3.23
N LEU A 236 12.41 12.52 3.21
CA LEU A 236 11.45 11.42 3.35
C LEU A 236 10.74 11.22 2.00
N HIS A 237 10.89 10.06 1.40
CA HIS A 237 10.32 9.74 0.10
C HIS A 237 9.90 8.28 -0.01
N ASP A 238 9.04 7.99 -0.97
CA ASP A 238 8.65 6.64 -1.36
C ASP A 238 9.81 5.86 -1.97
N ALA A 239 9.76 4.54 -1.92
CA ALA A 239 10.60 3.70 -2.77
C ALA A 239 10.08 3.77 -4.23
N SER A 240 10.41 4.84 -4.92
CA SER A 240 10.05 5.14 -6.31
C SER A 240 11.26 5.65 -7.07
N ALA A 241 11.21 5.65 -8.42
CA ALA A 241 12.33 6.14 -9.24
C ALA A 241 12.69 7.60 -8.91
N LEU A 242 11.69 8.49 -8.83
CA LEU A 242 11.92 9.90 -8.48
C LEU A 242 12.35 10.06 -7.01
N GLY A 243 11.79 9.24 -6.11
CA GLY A 243 12.19 9.24 -4.71
C GLY A 243 13.65 8.89 -4.52
N ALA A 244 14.13 7.82 -5.17
CA ALA A 244 15.52 7.37 -5.06
C ALA A 244 16.53 8.39 -5.60
N LEU A 245 16.16 9.22 -6.57
CA LEU A 245 16.98 10.29 -7.12
C LEU A 245 17.01 11.55 -6.26
N LEU A 246 16.01 11.74 -5.39
CA LEU A 246 15.79 13.03 -4.73
C LEU A 246 16.96 13.44 -3.85
N ALA A 247 17.39 12.60 -2.93
CA ALA A 247 18.50 12.94 -2.02
C ALA A 247 19.85 13.12 -2.76
N PRO A 248 20.25 12.25 -3.72
CA PRO A 248 21.42 12.47 -4.56
C PRO A 248 21.40 13.79 -5.33
N LEU A 249 20.29 14.11 -6.00
CA LEU A 249 20.16 15.36 -6.75
C LEU A 249 20.21 16.59 -5.85
N LEU A 250 19.61 16.54 -4.66
CA LEU A 250 19.69 17.63 -3.68
C LEU A 250 21.12 17.82 -3.16
N ARG A 251 21.91 16.74 -2.99
CA ARG A 251 23.33 16.86 -2.62
C ARG A 251 24.15 17.54 -3.72
N LEU A 252 23.87 17.22 -4.98
CA LEU A 252 24.51 17.88 -6.13
C LEU A 252 24.13 19.36 -6.23
N ALA A 253 22.86 19.69 -6.00
CA ALA A 253 22.38 21.07 -6.06
C ALA A 253 22.82 21.92 -4.85
N HIS A 254 23.10 21.29 -3.72
CA HIS A 254 23.46 21.97 -2.46
C HIS A 254 24.67 21.30 -1.80
N PRO A 255 25.88 21.41 -2.36
CA PRO A 255 27.08 20.68 -1.90
C PRO A 255 27.49 21.04 -0.47
N ASP A 256 27.21 22.26 -0.03
CA ASP A 256 27.55 22.76 1.31
C ASP A 256 26.51 22.38 2.38
N ARG A 257 25.44 21.69 1.98
CA ARG A 257 24.35 21.31 2.87
C ARG A 257 24.43 19.82 3.21
N VAL A 258 24.17 19.49 4.47
CA VAL A 258 23.95 18.11 4.87
C VAL A 258 22.59 17.67 4.34
N VAL A 259 22.55 16.71 3.43
CA VAL A 259 21.31 16.08 2.92
C VAL A 259 21.35 14.61 3.30
N LEU A 260 20.50 14.21 4.24
CA LEU A 260 20.38 12.83 4.71
C LEU A 260 19.14 12.18 4.09
N ASP A 261 19.36 11.07 3.42
CA ASP A 261 18.27 10.22 2.90
C ASP A 261 17.68 9.38 4.04
N ALA A 262 16.41 9.57 4.32
CA ALA A 262 15.63 8.79 5.26
C ALA A 262 14.34 8.25 4.61
N GLY A 263 14.33 8.17 3.28
CA GLY A 263 13.26 7.57 2.51
C GLY A 263 13.18 6.06 2.64
N LEU A 264 12.21 5.48 2.00
CA LEU A 264 11.99 4.04 1.98
C LEU A 264 12.93 3.39 0.96
N PRO A 265 13.95 2.60 1.39
CA PRO A 265 14.89 2.00 0.46
C PRO A 265 14.24 0.85 -0.32
N VAL A 266 14.61 0.72 -1.61
CA VAL A 266 14.09 -0.33 -2.49
C VAL A 266 14.40 -1.73 -1.95
N THR A 267 15.60 -1.92 -1.42
CA THR A 267 16.05 -3.18 -0.82
C THR A 267 15.15 -3.69 0.31
N ALA A 268 14.52 -2.77 1.06
CA ALA A 268 13.61 -3.12 2.15
C ALA A 268 12.26 -3.67 1.66
N VAL A 269 11.83 -3.31 0.45
CA VAL A 269 10.47 -3.57 -0.05
C VAL A 269 10.40 -4.48 -1.27
N ARG A 270 11.41 -4.49 -2.13
CA ARG A 270 11.42 -5.24 -3.40
C ARG A 270 10.94 -6.68 -3.27
N ASN A 271 11.40 -7.39 -2.26
CA ASN A 271 11.06 -8.79 -2.01
C ASN A 271 9.81 -8.98 -1.13
N ARG A 272 9.10 -7.90 -0.77
CA ARG A 272 7.91 -7.94 0.09
C ARG A 272 6.64 -7.90 -0.74
N ARG A 273 6.07 -9.07 -1.04
CA ARG A 273 4.84 -9.20 -1.86
C ARG A 273 3.68 -8.29 -1.43
N GLY A 274 3.60 -7.93 -0.15
CA GLY A 274 2.55 -7.06 0.39
C GLY A 274 2.84 -5.57 0.30
N ALA A 275 4.03 -5.15 -0.13
CA ALA A 275 4.47 -3.76 -0.09
C ALA A 275 4.64 -3.12 -1.48
N VAL A 276 4.55 -3.92 -2.56
CA VAL A 276 4.91 -3.51 -3.91
C VAL A 276 3.70 -3.09 -4.72
N HIS A 277 3.80 -1.94 -5.36
CA HIS A 277 2.89 -1.43 -6.39
C HIS A 277 3.58 -1.38 -7.74
N ARG A 278 2.80 -1.23 -8.79
CA ARG A 278 3.31 -0.97 -10.13
C ARG A 278 2.49 0.14 -10.78
N VAL A 279 3.16 1.14 -11.32
CA VAL A 279 2.52 2.18 -12.14
C VAL A 279 2.27 1.68 -13.56
N SER A 280 1.29 2.29 -14.24
CA SER A 280 0.94 1.92 -15.62
C SER A 280 1.86 2.51 -16.67
N ALA A 281 2.38 3.70 -16.41
CA ALA A 281 3.34 4.36 -17.28
C ALA A 281 4.76 4.05 -16.79
N ALA A 282 5.69 3.85 -17.73
CA ALA A 282 7.09 3.76 -17.38
C ALA A 282 7.51 5.05 -16.67
N PRO A 283 8.33 4.98 -15.60
CA PRO A 283 8.87 6.17 -14.98
C PRO A 283 9.75 6.95 -15.99
N PRO A 284 9.90 8.27 -15.83
CA PRO A 284 10.65 9.10 -16.77
C PRO A 284 12.16 8.88 -16.70
N VAL A 285 12.64 7.93 -15.89
CA VAL A 285 14.06 7.63 -15.67
C VAL A 285 14.31 6.16 -15.94
N ASP A 286 15.34 5.87 -16.73
CA ASP A 286 15.80 4.53 -17.03
C ASP A 286 16.70 3.93 -15.93
N ALA A 287 17.02 2.66 -16.06
CA ALA A 287 17.85 1.96 -15.07
C ALA A 287 19.28 2.51 -15.03
N ASP A 288 19.81 2.98 -16.17
CA ASP A 288 21.18 3.51 -16.24
C ASP A 288 21.29 4.83 -15.48
N GLY A 289 20.34 5.73 -15.66
CA GLY A 289 20.25 6.98 -14.90
C GLY A 289 20.10 6.74 -13.40
N LEU A 290 19.28 5.76 -13.01
CA LEU A 290 19.10 5.38 -11.59
C LEU A 290 20.40 4.84 -10.97
N ARG A 291 21.17 4.03 -11.71
CA ARG A 291 22.48 3.54 -11.26
C ARG A 291 23.50 4.67 -11.13
N ALA A 292 23.59 5.48 -12.16
CA ALA A 292 24.61 6.54 -12.24
C ALA A 292 24.41 7.61 -11.15
N VAL A 293 23.15 8.01 -10.87
CA VAL A 293 22.85 9.12 -9.96
C VAL A 293 22.59 8.66 -8.53
N ALA A 294 21.80 7.59 -8.36
CA ALA A 294 21.41 7.12 -7.03
C ALA A 294 22.32 5.98 -6.50
N GLY A 295 23.27 5.48 -7.30
CA GLY A 295 24.16 4.40 -6.88
C GLY A 295 23.44 3.09 -6.58
N LEU A 296 22.30 2.83 -7.24
CA LEU A 296 21.50 1.64 -7.02
C LEU A 296 22.14 0.40 -7.66
N SER A 297 21.85 -0.77 -7.10
CA SER A 297 22.19 -2.04 -7.73
C SER A 297 21.42 -2.21 -9.05
N ASP A 298 21.93 -3.09 -9.93
CA ASP A 298 21.25 -3.41 -11.22
C ASP A 298 19.82 -3.90 -10.98
N GLU A 299 19.60 -4.72 -9.97
CA GLU A 299 18.29 -5.26 -9.63
C GLU A 299 17.32 -4.20 -9.10
N ASP A 300 17.80 -3.26 -8.27
CA ASP A 300 16.96 -2.19 -7.71
C ASP A 300 16.62 -1.15 -8.78
N ALA A 301 17.59 -0.81 -9.64
CA ALA A 301 17.39 0.09 -10.76
C ALA A 301 16.40 -0.49 -11.79
N ALA A 302 16.56 -1.77 -12.15
CA ALA A 302 15.61 -2.47 -13.02
C ALA A 302 14.20 -2.51 -12.42
N TRP A 303 14.09 -2.81 -11.12
CA TRP A 303 12.81 -2.85 -10.44
C TRP A 303 12.08 -1.50 -10.49
N LEU A 304 12.78 -0.40 -10.24
CA LEU A 304 12.20 0.95 -10.31
C LEU A 304 11.87 1.35 -11.76
N SER A 305 12.73 1.05 -12.73
CA SER A 305 12.51 1.39 -14.14
C SER A 305 11.33 0.61 -14.75
N ASP A 306 11.04 -0.59 -14.24
CA ASP A 306 9.84 -1.37 -14.56
C ASP A 306 8.55 -0.76 -13.99
N GLY A 307 8.66 0.34 -13.25
CA GLY A 307 7.54 1.06 -12.65
C GLY A 307 7.05 0.48 -11.33
N TYR A 308 7.83 -0.36 -10.69
CA TYR A 308 7.51 -0.80 -9.32
C TYR A 308 7.86 0.29 -8.32
N TRP A 309 7.08 0.36 -7.25
CA TRP A 309 7.27 1.32 -6.16
C TRP A 309 6.60 0.86 -4.87
N SER A 310 6.91 1.52 -3.76
CA SER A 310 6.27 1.29 -2.46
C SER A 310 6.08 2.60 -1.70
N PRO A 311 4.88 2.86 -1.16
CA PRO A 311 4.56 4.11 -0.49
C PRO A 311 5.16 4.20 0.92
N LEU A 312 5.69 5.36 1.27
CA LEU A 312 6.17 5.67 2.61
C LEU A 312 5.04 5.63 3.65
N ALA A 313 3.84 6.06 3.27
CA ALA A 313 2.65 6.03 4.13
C ALA A 313 2.24 4.62 4.60
N ALA A 314 2.72 3.56 3.93
CA ALA A 314 2.48 2.18 4.35
C ALA A 314 3.41 1.70 5.49
N VAL A 315 4.43 2.46 5.83
CA VAL A 315 5.33 2.16 6.95
C VAL A 315 4.56 2.32 8.27
N PRO A 316 4.68 1.37 9.21
CA PRO A 316 4.03 1.49 10.52
C PRO A 316 4.36 2.82 11.22
N PRO A 317 3.36 3.55 11.72
CA PRO A 317 3.53 4.92 12.25
C PRO A 317 4.58 5.04 13.35
N SER A 318 4.64 4.11 14.31
CA SER A 318 5.65 4.08 15.36
C SER A 318 7.07 3.91 14.81
N ARG A 319 7.22 3.10 13.75
CA ARG A 319 8.51 2.92 13.06
C ARG A 319 8.91 4.19 12.32
N LEU A 320 7.96 4.81 11.63
CA LEU A 320 8.19 6.07 10.91
C LEU A 320 8.63 7.18 11.87
N GLU A 321 7.96 7.34 13.02
CA GLU A 321 8.36 8.29 14.07
C GLU A 321 9.80 8.05 14.55
N SER A 322 10.13 6.77 14.83
CA SER A 322 11.47 6.40 15.31
C SER A 322 12.55 6.72 14.28
N VAL A 323 12.30 6.41 13.01
CA VAL A 323 13.25 6.66 11.91
C VAL A 323 13.46 8.13 11.68
N VAL A 324 12.38 8.92 11.60
CA VAL A 324 12.48 10.39 11.45
C VAL A 324 13.26 11.00 12.60
N THR A 325 12.99 10.54 13.83
CA THR A 325 13.72 11.02 15.02
C THR A 325 15.22 10.70 14.94
N ALA A 326 15.57 9.48 14.57
CA ALA A 326 16.97 9.06 14.42
C ALA A 326 17.66 9.82 13.28
N ALA A 327 16.98 9.98 12.15
CA ALA A 327 17.50 10.68 10.98
C ALA A 327 17.79 12.16 11.28
N VAL A 328 16.89 12.88 11.95
CA VAL A 328 17.11 14.27 12.34
C VAL A 328 18.28 14.39 13.32
N LYS A 329 18.37 13.54 14.34
CA LYS A 329 19.49 13.52 15.28
C LYS A 329 20.83 13.31 14.56
N ARG A 330 20.90 12.37 13.61
CA ARG A 330 22.10 12.11 12.82
C ARG A 330 22.45 13.27 11.90
N ALA A 331 21.46 13.88 11.25
CA ALA A 331 21.69 15.03 10.38
C ALA A 331 22.29 16.23 11.11
N LEU A 332 21.91 16.43 12.38
CA LEU A 332 22.45 17.50 13.23
C LEU A 332 23.94 17.32 13.60
N THR A 333 24.44 16.09 13.57
CA THR A 333 25.86 15.77 13.90
C THR A 333 26.72 15.50 12.67
N ALA A 334 26.10 15.35 11.50
CA ALA A 334 26.79 15.06 10.26
C ALA A 334 27.50 16.31 9.68
N ARG A 335 28.55 16.04 8.89
CA ARG A 335 29.23 17.07 8.07
C ARG A 335 28.80 16.96 6.62
N PRO A 336 28.78 18.09 5.85
CA PRO A 336 28.57 18.05 4.43
C PRO A 336 29.52 17.04 3.76
N GLY A 337 29.04 16.27 2.79
CA GLY A 337 29.83 15.25 2.07
C GLY A 337 30.15 13.96 2.83
N ALA A 338 29.87 13.86 4.14
CA ALA A 338 30.17 12.66 4.93
C ALA A 338 29.11 11.54 4.84
N LEU A 339 27.96 11.80 4.21
CA LEU A 339 26.84 10.87 4.13
C LEU A 339 26.81 10.21 2.75
N GLY A 340 27.14 8.92 2.72
CA GLY A 340 27.05 8.10 1.49
C GLY A 340 25.63 7.65 1.16
N ALA A 341 25.45 7.10 -0.05
CA ALA A 341 24.17 6.57 -0.53
C ALA A 341 23.62 5.38 0.30
N ALA A 342 24.46 4.75 1.12
CA ALA A 342 24.14 3.53 1.86
C ALA A 342 23.47 3.74 3.23
N ASP A 343 23.22 4.98 3.64
CA ASP A 343 22.73 5.28 4.98
C ASP A 343 21.21 5.21 5.14
N GLY A 344 20.56 4.27 4.42
CA GLY A 344 19.12 4.03 4.52
C GLY A 344 18.69 3.64 5.94
N PHE A 345 17.82 4.42 6.55
CA PHE A 345 17.32 4.21 7.93
C PHE A 345 16.11 3.30 8.01
N LEU A 346 15.32 3.21 6.93
CA LEU A 346 14.12 2.41 6.91
C LEU A 346 14.45 0.97 6.52
N THR A 347 14.29 0.07 7.47
CA THR A 347 14.13 -1.36 7.19
C THR A 347 12.66 -1.70 7.31
N TRP A 348 12.10 -2.42 6.34
CA TRP A 348 10.75 -2.94 6.46
C TRP A 348 10.70 -3.88 7.68
N PRO A 349 9.71 -3.74 8.58
CA PRO A 349 9.62 -4.65 9.71
C PRO A 349 9.57 -6.09 9.20
N ALA A 350 10.44 -6.95 9.73
CA ALA A 350 10.30 -8.39 9.54
C ALA A 350 8.89 -8.75 9.99
N GLY A 351 8.11 -9.39 9.10
CA GLY A 351 6.77 -9.84 9.46
C GLY A 351 6.83 -10.56 10.80
N GLU A 352 5.84 -10.34 11.65
CA GLU A 352 5.69 -11.11 12.87
C GLU A 352 5.91 -12.59 12.55
N PRO A 353 6.73 -13.31 13.30
CA PRO A 353 6.90 -14.74 13.11
C PRO A 353 5.50 -15.35 13.17
N THR A 354 5.12 -16.01 12.09
CA THR A 354 3.88 -16.82 12.06
C THR A 354 3.92 -17.68 13.31
N PRO A 355 2.90 -17.61 14.20
CA PRO A 355 2.91 -18.44 15.40
C PRO A 355 3.13 -19.87 14.95
N ALA A 356 4.17 -20.49 15.48
CA ALA A 356 4.58 -21.85 15.17
C ALA A 356 3.34 -22.73 15.30
N GLY A 357 2.99 -23.41 14.21
CA GLY A 357 1.81 -24.24 14.12
C GLY A 357 1.77 -25.17 15.32
N THR A 358 0.64 -25.18 15.98
CA THR A 358 0.25 -26.09 17.04
C THR A 358 0.64 -27.52 16.59
N THR A 359 1.62 -28.09 17.24
CA THR A 359 2.05 -29.47 17.05
C THR A 359 0.82 -30.37 17.13
N SER A 360 0.57 -31.07 16.05
CA SER A 360 -0.43 -32.12 15.95
C SER A 360 -0.25 -33.11 17.11
N ARG A 361 -1.20 -33.12 17.99
CA ARG A 361 -1.36 -34.09 19.07
C ARG A 361 -1.54 -35.46 18.44
N THR A 362 -0.48 -36.22 18.37
CA THR A 362 -0.53 -37.66 18.05
C THR A 362 -1.45 -38.34 19.04
N LYS A 363 -2.55 -38.85 18.53
CA LYS A 363 -3.51 -39.68 19.24
C LYS A 363 -2.83 -41.01 19.57
N GLY A 364 -2.41 -41.19 20.81
CA GLY A 364 -1.93 -42.46 21.33
C GLY A 364 -3.04 -43.52 21.25
N ALA A 365 -2.76 -44.62 20.61
CA ALA A 365 -3.59 -45.82 20.62
C ALA A 365 -3.59 -46.43 22.03
N PRO A 366 -4.71 -46.94 22.53
CA PRO A 366 -4.72 -47.75 23.75
C PRO A 366 -4.18 -49.15 23.44
N ALA A 367 -3.16 -49.57 24.20
CA ALA A 367 -2.75 -50.95 24.33
C ALA A 367 -3.62 -51.63 25.39
N GLY A 368 -4.00 -52.86 25.16
CA GLY A 368 -4.58 -53.78 26.13
C GLY A 368 -5.81 -54.46 25.63
#